data_5dc08914987cb3e300905cd1b68fe8fd
#
_entry.id   5dc08914987cb3e300905cd1b68fe8fd
#
_cell.length_a   1.000
_cell.length_b   1.000
_cell.length_c   1.000
_cell.angle_alpha   90.00
_cell.angle_beta   90.00
_cell.angle_gamma   90.00
#
_symmetry.space_group_name_H-M   'P 1'
#
loop_
_entity.id
_entity.type
_entity.pdbx_description
1 polymer ?
#
loop_
_entity_poly.entity_id
_entity_poly.type
_entity_poly.pdbx_seq_one_letter_code
_entity_poly.pdbx_strand_id
1 'polypeptide(L)' 'MYQVYIDKPSYFEPDMAGEFKDLEKAVEFAEKEKSYDSEVSYTIEETCGTFNSYGEQLRHVVKRG' A
#
# COMPACT_ATOMS: atom_id res chain seq x y z
N MET A 1 -7.11 -6.11 6.15
CA MET A 1 -6.67 -4.71 6.24
C MET A 1 -5.81 -4.38 5.04
N TYR A 2 -5.96 -3.19 4.48
CA TYR A 2 -5.23 -2.77 3.28
C TYR A 2 -4.23 -1.69 3.64
N GLN A 3 -2.97 -1.89 3.28
CA GLN A 3 -1.89 -0.93 3.53
C GLN A 3 -1.49 -0.27 2.22
N VAL A 4 -1.37 1.05 2.23
CA VAL A 4 -0.97 1.82 1.06
C VAL A 4 0.47 2.26 1.25
N TYR A 5 1.33 1.91 0.30
CA TYR A 5 2.73 2.31 0.28
C TYR A 5 2.93 3.30 -0.85
N ILE A 6 3.63 4.38 -0.56
CA ILE A 6 3.96 5.41 -1.54
C ILE A 6 5.46 5.37 -1.78
N ASP A 7 5.86 5.30 -3.03
CA ASP A 7 7.25 5.32 -3.46
C ASP A 7 7.51 6.57 -4.27
N LYS A 8 8.48 7.37 -3.85
CA LYS A 8 8.92 8.58 -4.55
C LYS A 8 10.39 8.43 -4.92
N PRO A 9 10.84 9.09 -6.00
CA PRO A 9 12.26 9.04 -6.37
C PRO A 9 13.21 9.51 -5.28
N SER A 10 12.74 10.40 -4.40
CA SER A 10 13.53 10.92 -3.29
C SER A 10 13.53 10.01 -2.06
N TYR A 11 12.68 9.00 -2.03
CA TYR A 11 12.61 8.07 -0.91
C TYR A 11 13.63 6.95 -1.09
N PHE A 12 14.26 6.59 0.00
CA PHE A 12 15.19 5.47 0.03
C PHE A 12 14.45 4.14 -0.12
N GLU A 13 13.26 4.06 0.44
CA GLU A 13 12.39 2.90 0.35
C GLU A 13 10.93 3.36 0.39
N PRO A 14 9.98 2.52 -0.06
CA PRO A 14 8.56 2.88 -0.01
C PRO A 14 8.12 3.16 1.42
N ASP A 15 7.31 4.21 1.59
CA ASP A 15 6.80 4.62 2.88
C ASP A 15 5.34 4.21 3.02
N MET A 16 4.98 3.67 4.19
CA MET A 16 3.58 3.32 4.46
C MET A 16 2.80 4.60 4.74
N ALA A 17 1.94 4.96 3.80
CA ALA A 17 1.20 6.21 3.87
C ALA A 17 -0.13 6.08 4.59
N GLY A 18 -0.71 4.89 4.65
CA GLY A 18 -1.98 4.69 5.33
C GLY A 18 -2.41 3.24 5.38
N GLU A 19 -3.40 2.97 6.23
CA GLU A 19 -3.99 1.66 6.41
C GLU A 19 -5.50 1.81 6.44
N PHE A 20 -6.21 0.95 5.71
CA PHE A 20 -7.64 1.04 5.54
C PHE A 20 -8.30 -0.32 5.66
N LYS A 21 -9.54 -0.34 6.12
CA LYS A 21 -10.33 -1.58 6.21
C LYS A 21 -10.97 -1.93 4.87
N ASP A 22 -11.23 -0.93 4.02
CA ASP A 22 -11.89 -1.10 2.73
C ASP A 22 -10.91 -0.85 1.59
N LEU A 23 -10.94 -1.72 0.58
CA LEU A 23 -10.10 -1.57 -0.60
C LEU A 23 -10.43 -0.28 -1.35
N GLU A 24 -11.71 0.06 -1.48
CA GLU A 24 -12.12 1.28 -2.17
C GLU A 24 -11.50 2.52 -1.55
N LYS A 25 -11.47 2.57 -0.23
CA LYS A 25 -10.87 3.70 0.49
C LYS A 25 -9.37 3.75 0.32
N ALA A 26 -8.72 2.59 0.30
CA ALA A 26 -7.29 2.51 0.05
C ALA A 26 -6.94 3.00 -1.35
N VAL A 27 -7.70 2.56 -2.35
CA VAL A 27 -7.51 2.98 -3.75
C VAL A 27 -7.73 4.49 -3.89
N GLU A 28 -8.80 4.99 -3.30
CA GLU A 28 -9.13 6.42 -3.34
C GLU A 28 -8.01 7.26 -2.75
N PHE A 29 -7.50 6.87 -1.60
CA PHE A 29 -6.38 7.54 -0.96
C PHE A 29 -5.13 7.50 -1.83
N ALA A 30 -4.79 6.34 -2.36
CA ALA A 30 -3.59 6.17 -3.19
C ALA A 30 -3.66 7.00 -4.47
N GLU A 31 -4.81 7.01 -5.13
CA GLU A 31 -5.00 7.81 -6.34
C GLU A 31 -4.96 9.30 -6.05
N LYS A 32 -5.48 9.71 -4.90
CA LYS A 32 -5.42 11.10 -4.47
C LYS A 32 -3.97 11.55 -4.28
N GLU A 33 -3.16 10.73 -3.63
CA GLU A 33 -1.75 11.04 -3.45
C GLU A 33 -1.02 11.13 -4.80
N LYS A 34 -1.34 10.25 -5.72
CA LYS A 34 -0.75 10.28 -7.05
C LYS A 34 -1.20 11.50 -7.86
N SER A 35 -2.40 12.00 -7.62
CA SER A 35 -2.88 13.19 -8.32
C SER A 35 -2.17 14.45 -7.84
N TYR A 36 -1.66 14.47 -6.62
CA TYR A 36 -0.84 15.58 -6.13
C TYR A 36 0.59 15.55 -6.66
N ASP A 37 1.10 14.36 -6.92
CA ASP A 37 2.47 14.19 -7.40
C ASP A 37 2.50 13.03 -8.40
N SER A 38 2.62 13.36 -9.67
CA SER A 38 2.60 12.36 -10.74
C SER A 38 3.86 11.47 -10.77
N GLU A 39 4.90 11.85 -10.04
CA GLU A 39 6.14 11.07 -9.98
C GLU A 39 6.08 9.94 -8.96
N VAL A 40 5.05 9.91 -8.11
CA VAL A 40 4.92 8.85 -7.13
C VAL A 40 4.29 7.61 -7.74
N SER A 41 4.68 6.47 -7.20
CA SER A 41 4.00 5.20 -7.46
C SER A 41 3.39 4.71 -6.15
N TYR A 42 2.31 3.97 -6.24
CA TYR A 42 1.72 3.39 -5.04
C TYR A 42 1.56 1.88 -5.18
N THR A 43 1.56 1.22 -4.04
CA THR A 43 1.28 -0.21 -3.94
C THR A 43 0.30 -0.42 -2.80
N ILE A 44 -0.76 -1.16 -3.05
CA ILE A 44 -1.73 -1.51 -2.02
C ILE A 44 -1.58 -2.99 -1.73
N GLU A 45 -1.33 -3.33 -0.46
CA GLU A 45 -1.17 -4.70 -0.01
C GLU A 45 -2.28 -5.05 0.96
N GLU A 46 -2.83 -6.25 0.80
CA GLU A 46 -3.78 -6.80 1.75
C GLU A 46 -3.03 -7.63 2.80
N THR A 47 -3.28 -7.35 4.07
CA THR A 47 -2.75 -8.14 5.17
C THR A 47 -3.90 -8.94 5.77
N CYS A 48 -3.77 -10.24 5.86
CA CYS A 48 -4.86 -11.10 6.32
C CYS A 48 -4.75 -11.56 7.77
N GLY A 49 -3.82 -11.04 8.52
CA GLY A 49 -3.71 -11.38 9.94
C GLY A 49 -3.32 -12.82 10.24
N THR A 50 -3.10 -13.64 9.22
CA THR A 50 -2.61 -15.00 9.37
C THR A 50 -1.11 -15.04 9.14
N PHE A 51 -0.46 -16.04 9.75
CA PHE A 51 0.98 -16.21 9.65
C PHE A 51 1.27 -17.57 9.01
N ASN A 52 2.36 -17.62 8.24
CA ASN A 52 2.82 -18.90 7.71
C ASN A 52 3.51 -19.70 8.83
N SER A 53 4.01 -20.89 8.49
CA SER A 53 4.66 -21.78 9.48
C SER A 53 5.96 -21.21 10.05
N TYR A 54 6.49 -20.15 9.46
CA TYR A 54 7.69 -19.47 9.93
C TYR A 54 7.39 -18.21 10.73
N GLY A 55 6.09 -17.91 10.95
CA GLY A 55 5.69 -16.73 11.71
C GLY A 55 5.64 -15.43 10.91
N GLU A 56 5.77 -15.50 9.60
CA GLU A 56 5.67 -14.33 8.75
C GLU A 56 4.21 -14.04 8.38
N GLN A 57 3.79 -12.79 8.49
CA GLN A 57 2.45 -12.38 8.09
C GLN A 57 2.29 -12.46 6.58
N LEU A 58 1.22 -13.10 6.13
CA LEU A 58 0.92 -13.21 4.71
C LEU A 58 0.37 -11.88 4.19
N ARG A 59 0.90 -11.44 3.04
CA ARG A 59 0.49 -10.20 2.39
C ARG A 59 0.37 -10.43 0.90
N HIS A 60 -0.60 -9.74 0.29
CA HIS A 60 -0.81 -9.78 -1.15
C HIS A 60 -0.84 -8.37 -1.71
N VAL A 61 -0.16 -8.15 -2.81
CA VAL A 61 -0.31 -6.91 -3.56
C VAL A 61 -1.60 -7.00 -4.34
N VAL A 62 -2.55 -6.10 -4.06
CA VAL A 62 -3.86 -6.10 -4.70
C VAL A 62 -3.97 -5.06 -5.79
N LYS A 63 -3.15 -4.00 -5.74
CA LYS A 63 -3.14 -2.97 -6.77
C LYS A 63 -1.81 -2.22 -6.76
N ARG A 64 -1.38 -1.80 -7.95
CA ARG A 64 -0.23 -0.92 -8.12
C ARG A 64 -0.60 0.18 -9.11
N GLY A 65 -0.05 1.37 -8.89
CA GLY A 65 -0.29 2.47 -9.78
C GLY A 65 0.82 3.47 -9.92
#